data_a895bf2d82931f6aeaf916ce9a104120
#
_entry.id   a895bf2d82931f6aeaf916ce9a104120
#
_cell.length_a   1.000
_cell.length_b   1.000
_cell.length_c   1.000
_cell.angle_alpha   90.00
_cell.angle_beta   90.00
_cell.angle_gamma   90.00
#
_symmetry.space_group_name_H-M   'P 1'
#
loop_
_entity.id
_entity.type
_entity.pdbx_description
1 polymer ?
#
loop_
_entity_poly.entity_id
_entity_poly.type
_entity_poly.pdbx_seq_one_letter_code
_entity_poly.pdbx_strand_id
1 'polypeptide(L)'
;MTRVTGGGTRTTASATARTPATTALPEQPGAPLRAWRKRLLVAGIVLAALNLRPAITSFGALLEEVRAGLGMSGSVAGLLTSLPALCFAVFGVTAPRLARRFGPAAVVCAGMAAIASGLLVRPYVGSTAAFLLASGLALGGIAVSNVLMPVIVKRWFPDRVGSMTGLYSMALALGTASAAAVTVPVTDALGGDWQAGLAVWAALAAAAALPWLAFVRDRGGASGASGAPEPSQGDGRPEERPAGQTPALRITRSRTAWALAVFFGLQATGAYITMGWMAQIFRDAGVSAGRAGMLVAVTMVMGVPLAFVIPRIAARLPRQGPIVVGLGVSGLLGYAGLWFAPAAGAWAWAVLLGIANCAFPLALTMVGMRARTGAGVAQLSAFAQSTGYLISIPGPLLVGVLYQHSGGWGLPIALMAALMIPQMVFGVMAGRDRTVEDEAARRDAARSTP
;
A
#
# COMPACT_ATOMS: atom_id res chain seq x y z
N MET A 1 -24.03 -26.26 92.22
CA MET A 1 -23.90 -27.72 92.04
C MET A 1 -23.67 -27.98 90.61
N THR A 2 -22.67 -28.46 90.26
CA THR A 2 -21.92 -29.59 89.83
C THR A 2 -20.98 -29.26 88.67
N ARG A 3 -19.76 -29.35 88.92
CA ARG A 3 -18.59 -29.80 88.15
C ARG A 3 -18.92 -30.57 86.87
N VAL A 4 -18.01 -30.40 85.86
CA VAL A 4 -17.21 -31.47 85.26
C VAL A 4 -16.21 -30.86 84.27
N THR A 5 -14.92 -30.90 84.50
CA THR A 5 -13.77 -31.54 83.80
C THR A 5 -13.90 -31.69 82.28
N GLY A 6 -13.07 -31.12 81.42
CA GLY A 6 -11.66 -31.43 81.26
C GLY A 6 -11.50 -32.22 79.98
N GLY A 7 -10.73 -31.75 79.01
CA GLY A 7 -10.41 -32.48 77.81
C GLY A 7 -9.64 -31.63 76.82
N GLY A 8 -8.31 -31.54 76.95
CA GLY A 8 -7.46 -30.88 76.00
C GLY A 8 -7.22 -31.72 74.73
N THR A 9 -7.42 -31.18 73.66
CA THR A 9 -6.92 -31.70 72.38
C THR A 9 -5.91 -30.73 71.77
N ARG A 10 -4.69 -31.18 71.71
CA ARG A 10 -3.59 -30.51 70.98
C ARG A 10 -3.93 -30.45 69.51
N THR A 11 -4.14 -29.27 68.97
CA THR A 11 -4.23 -29.06 67.56
C THR A 11 -2.82 -28.70 67.04
N THR A 12 -2.24 -29.62 66.29
CA THR A 12 -0.97 -29.42 65.55
C THR A 12 -1.18 -28.35 64.41
N ALA A 13 -0.52 -27.23 64.62
CA ALA A 13 -0.49 -26.19 63.57
C ALA A 13 0.33 -26.72 62.40
N SER A 14 -0.35 -26.98 61.26
CA SER A 14 0.28 -27.21 59.97
C SER A 14 0.75 -25.86 59.40
N ALA A 15 2.06 -25.71 59.34
CA ALA A 15 2.69 -24.54 58.70
C ALA A 15 2.51 -24.68 57.20
N THR A 16 1.52 -23.99 56.61
CA THR A 16 1.41 -23.77 55.17
C THR A 16 2.51 -22.80 54.73
N ALA A 17 3.52 -23.35 54.06
CA ALA A 17 4.54 -22.58 53.36
C ALA A 17 3.86 -21.65 52.34
N ARG A 18 3.86 -20.35 52.58
CA ARG A 18 3.48 -19.32 51.59
C ARG A 18 4.57 -19.28 50.57
N THR A 19 4.29 -19.78 49.37
CA THR A 19 5.07 -19.51 48.17
C THR A 19 5.10 -17.99 47.95
N PRO A 20 6.27 -17.37 47.77
CA PRO A 20 6.32 -15.93 47.45
C PRO A 20 5.65 -15.71 46.10
N ALA A 21 4.58 -14.92 46.10
CA ALA A 21 3.98 -14.42 44.88
C ALA A 21 5.08 -13.66 44.11
N THR A 22 5.49 -14.20 42.96
CA THR A 22 6.34 -13.49 41.98
C THR A 22 5.54 -12.27 41.56
N THR A 23 5.87 -11.13 42.14
CA THR A 23 5.36 -9.82 41.70
C THR A 23 5.90 -9.59 40.31
N ALA A 24 5.10 -9.87 39.30
CA ALA A 24 5.38 -9.43 37.91
C ALA A 24 5.57 -7.93 37.98
N LEU A 25 6.78 -7.48 37.70
CA LEU A 25 7.09 -6.06 37.53
C LEU A 25 6.17 -5.51 36.46
N PRO A 26 5.47 -4.39 36.68
CA PRO A 26 4.66 -3.78 35.66
C PRO A 26 5.56 -3.42 34.46
N GLU A 27 5.21 -3.90 33.26
CA GLU A 27 5.82 -3.44 32.01
C GLU A 27 5.80 -1.91 32.01
N GLN A 28 6.98 -1.31 32.12
CA GLN A 28 7.11 0.14 32.05
C GLN A 28 6.72 0.56 30.61
N PRO A 29 5.65 1.35 30.44
CA PRO A 29 5.39 1.99 29.15
C PRO A 29 6.62 2.80 28.79
N GLY A 30 7.20 2.56 27.61
CA GLY A 30 8.37 3.27 27.15
C GLY A 30 8.19 4.77 27.35
N ALA A 31 9.21 5.45 27.86
CA ALA A 31 9.16 6.86 28.26
C ALA A 31 8.47 7.72 27.18
N PRO A 32 7.52 8.59 27.53
CA PRO A 32 6.75 9.36 26.56
C PRO A 32 7.70 10.20 25.71
N LEU A 33 7.62 10.03 24.38
CA LEU A 33 8.39 10.82 23.43
C LEU A 33 8.18 12.32 23.72
N ARG A 34 9.25 13.09 23.84
CA ARG A 34 9.18 14.56 24.01
C ARG A 34 8.32 15.17 22.90
N ALA A 35 7.53 16.19 23.19
CA ALA A 35 6.54 16.75 22.28
C ALA A 35 7.14 17.16 20.91
N TRP A 36 8.37 17.68 20.87
CA TRP A 36 9.05 18.04 19.63
C TRP A 36 9.39 16.80 18.75
N ARG A 37 9.78 15.65 19.37
CA ARG A 37 10.03 14.40 18.66
C ARG A 37 8.74 13.85 18.02
N LYS A 38 7.61 13.95 18.72
CA LYS A 38 6.29 13.58 18.15
C LYS A 38 5.95 14.45 16.93
N ARG A 39 6.17 15.76 17.00
CA ARG A 39 5.95 16.69 15.88
C ARG A 39 6.87 16.37 14.70
N LEU A 40 8.15 16.11 14.97
CA LEU A 40 9.14 15.75 13.95
C LEU A 40 8.78 14.42 13.26
N LEU A 41 8.29 13.44 14.03
CA LEU A 41 7.83 12.15 13.47
C LEU A 41 6.60 12.32 12.58
N VAL A 42 5.62 13.14 12.98
CA VAL A 42 4.45 13.46 12.14
C VAL A 42 4.90 14.15 10.85
N ALA A 43 5.79 15.14 10.94
CA ALA A 43 6.37 15.80 9.76
C ALA A 43 7.10 14.79 8.86
N GLY A 44 7.89 13.87 9.45
CA GLY A 44 8.56 12.80 8.71
C GLY A 44 7.59 11.87 7.98
N ILE A 45 6.49 11.47 8.62
CA ILE A 45 5.44 10.65 7.99
C ILE A 45 4.80 11.40 6.82
N VAL A 46 4.44 12.67 6.99
CA VAL A 46 3.81 13.50 5.96
C VAL A 46 4.75 13.72 4.78
N LEU A 47 6.00 14.13 5.03
CA LEU A 47 6.99 14.36 3.99
C LEU A 47 7.34 13.06 3.25
N ALA A 48 7.48 11.95 3.95
CA ALA A 48 7.69 10.66 3.32
C ALA A 48 6.50 10.29 2.42
N ALA A 49 5.27 10.41 2.92
CA ALA A 49 4.06 10.10 2.15
C ALA A 49 3.93 10.96 0.88
N LEU A 50 4.24 12.26 0.95
CA LEU A 50 4.28 13.17 -0.19
C LEU A 50 5.25 12.69 -1.29
N ASN A 51 6.32 11.96 -0.92
CA ASN A 51 7.34 11.49 -1.85
C ASN A 51 7.06 10.11 -2.48
N LEU A 52 6.08 9.36 -1.99
CA LEU A 52 5.90 7.96 -2.43
C LEU A 52 5.30 7.82 -3.84
N ARG A 53 4.88 8.89 -4.49
CA ARG A 53 4.26 8.86 -5.82
C ARG A 53 4.86 9.80 -6.86
N PRO A 54 5.48 10.93 -6.50
CA PRO A 54 6.03 11.88 -7.48
C PRO A 54 6.97 11.25 -8.51
N ALA A 55 7.80 10.28 -8.12
CA ALA A 55 8.71 9.57 -9.02
C ALA A 55 8.01 8.93 -10.23
N ILE A 56 6.79 8.45 -10.04
CA ILE A 56 5.98 7.79 -11.08
C ILE A 56 5.21 8.85 -11.87
N THR A 57 4.53 9.75 -11.15
CA THR A 57 3.59 10.71 -11.76
C THR A 57 4.32 11.81 -12.52
N SER A 58 5.47 12.30 -12.02
CA SER A 58 6.30 13.27 -12.75
C SER A 58 6.86 12.69 -14.05
N PHE A 59 7.27 11.41 -14.01
CA PHE A 59 7.69 10.72 -15.22
C PHE A 59 6.54 10.62 -16.24
N GLY A 60 5.33 10.24 -15.80
CA GLY A 60 4.15 10.18 -16.68
C GLY A 60 3.80 11.54 -17.30
N ALA A 61 3.99 12.65 -16.55
CA ALA A 61 3.74 14.00 -17.06
C ALA A 61 4.75 14.44 -18.16
N LEU A 62 5.99 13.94 -18.11
CA LEU A 62 7.09 14.23 -19.03
C LEU A 62 7.47 13.02 -19.89
N LEU A 63 6.54 12.07 -20.08
CA LEU A 63 6.82 10.81 -20.76
C LEU A 63 7.34 11.02 -22.19
N GLU A 64 6.78 11.98 -22.92
CA GLU A 64 7.14 12.27 -24.30
C GLU A 64 8.55 12.84 -24.39
N GLU A 65 8.88 13.82 -23.55
CA GLU A 65 10.20 14.46 -23.50
C GLU A 65 11.30 13.45 -23.12
N VAL A 66 11.01 12.59 -22.14
CA VAL A 66 11.95 11.53 -21.73
C VAL A 66 12.13 10.49 -22.82
N ARG A 67 11.04 10.09 -23.50
CA ARG A 67 11.12 9.16 -24.63
C ARG A 67 11.93 9.73 -25.79
N ALA A 68 11.68 10.99 -26.15
CA ALA A 68 12.42 11.68 -27.21
C ALA A 68 13.90 11.86 -26.82
N GLY A 69 14.20 12.31 -25.60
CA GLY A 69 15.55 12.56 -25.11
C GLY A 69 16.43 11.31 -24.98
N LEU A 70 15.84 10.15 -24.70
CA LEU A 70 16.56 8.88 -24.51
C LEU A 70 16.35 7.88 -25.67
N GLY A 71 15.60 8.25 -26.71
CA GLY A 71 15.28 7.35 -27.82
C GLY A 71 14.49 6.10 -27.39
N MET A 72 13.62 6.23 -26.38
CA MET A 72 12.89 5.09 -25.82
C MET A 72 11.73 4.65 -26.71
N SER A 73 11.62 3.33 -26.93
CA SER A 73 10.42 2.74 -27.53
C SER A 73 9.22 2.76 -26.58
N GLY A 74 8.01 2.63 -27.11
CA GLY A 74 6.79 2.50 -26.30
C GLY A 74 6.83 1.30 -25.37
N SER A 75 7.42 0.17 -25.79
CA SER A 75 7.60 -1.01 -24.97
C SER A 75 8.50 -0.77 -23.75
N VAL A 76 9.59 -0.01 -23.93
CA VAL A 76 10.49 0.36 -22.82
C VAL A 76 9.80 1.34 -21.87
N ALA A 77 9.02 2.29 -22.37
CA ALA A 77 8.19 3.16 -21.53
C ALA A 77 7.15 2.36 -20.74
N GLY A 78 6.54 1.34 -21.36
CA GLY A 78 5.65 0.39 -20.69
C GLY A 78 6.33 -0.41 -19.60
N LEU A 79 7.56 -0.87 -19.83
CA LEU A 79 8.37 -1.54 -18.81
C LEU A 79 8.64 -0.61 -17.62
N LEU A 80 8.99 0.65 -17.89
CA LEU A 80 9.26 1.65 -16.86
C LEU A 80 8.01 1.95 -16.01
N THR A 81 6.84 2.03 -16.63
CA THR A 81 5.57 2.22 -15.92
C THR A 81 5.08 0.97 -15.17
N SER A 82 5.59 -0.23 -15.50
CA SER A 82 5.39 -1.47 -14.76
C SER A 82 6.39 -1.67 -13.60
N LEU A 83 7.52 -0.96 -13.63
CA LEU A 83 8.60 -1.10 -12.65
C LEU A 83 8.15 -0.85 -11.20
N PRO A 84 7.22 0.09 -10.89
CA PRO A 84 6.69 0.25 -9.54
C PRO A 84 6.06 -1.03 -8.99
N ALA A 85 5.23 -1.70 -9.79
CA ALA A 85 4.57 -2.94 -9.37
C ALA A 85 5.59 -4.05 -9.09
N LEU A 86 6.62 -4.17 -9.93
CA LEU A 86 7.73 -5.09 -9.72
C LEU A 86 8.48 -4.79 -8.42
N CYS A 87 8.80 -3.52 -8.18
CA CYS A 87 9.46 -3.10 -6.93
C CYS A 87 8.60 -3.42 -5.70
N PHE A 88 7.29 -3.20 -5.74
CA PHE A 88 6.38 -3.56 -4.64
C PHE A 88 6.31 -5.07 -4.42
N ALA A 89 6.34 -5.88 -5.48
CA ALA A 89 6.35 -7.33 -5.38
C ALA A 89 7.63 -7.85 -4.69
N VAL A 90 8.80 -7.30 -5.06
CA VAL A 90 10.11 -7.71 -4.53
C VAL A 90 10.36 -7.12 -3.14
N PHE A 91 10.26 -5.80 -3.02
CA PHE A 91 10.63 -5.09 -1.79
C PHE A 91 9.53 -5.15 -0.72
N GLY A 92 8.27 -5.39 -1.11
CA GLY A 92 7.18 -5.62 -0.17
C GLY A 92 7.44 -6.80 0.77
N VAL A 93 8.08 -7.87 0.27
CA VAL A 93 8.45 -9.06 1.06
C VAL A 93 9.73 -8.83 1.89
N THR A 94 10.65 -8.01 1.39
CA THR A 94 11.96 -7.79 2.05
C THR A 94 11.90 -6.68 3.10
N ALA A 95 11.02 -5.69 2.95
CA ALA A 95 10.90 -4.55 3.85
C ALA A 95 10.72 -4.92 5.34
N PRO A 96 9.86 -5.89 5.73
CA PRO A 96 9.74 -6.31 7.11
C PRO A 96 11.01 -6.95 7.68
N ARG A 97 11.79 -7.68 6.84
CA ARG A 97 13.08 -8.27 7.25
C ARG A 97 14.12 -7.20 7.51
N LEU A 98 14.21 -6.20 6.63
CA LEU A 98 15.09 -5.04 6.78
C LEU A 98 14.72 -4.24 8.05
N ALA A 99 13.43 -4.00 8.28
CA ALA A 99 12.96 -3.29 9.46
C ALA A 99 13.28 -4.01 10.78
N ARG A 100 13.24 -5.34 10.81
CA ARG A 100 13.68 -6.13 11.97
C ARG A 100 15.18 -6.01 12.22
N ARG A 101 15.98 -5.98 11.16
CA ARG A 101 17.46 -5.93 11.28
C ARG A 101 17.99 -4.55 11.63
N PHE A 102 17.46 -3.50 10.99
CA PHE A 102 18.00 -2.14 11.05
C PHE A 102 17.08 -1.15 11.79
N GLY A 103 15.86 -1.55 12.09
CA GLY A 103 14.81 -0.67 12.62
C GLY A 103 14.03 0.04 11.52
N PRO A 104 12.71 0.26 11.71
CA PRO A 104 11.84 0.81 10.67
C PRO A 104 12.20 2.25 10.27
N ALA A 105 12.64 3.09 11.21
CA ALA A 105 13.03 4.47 10.93
C ALA A 105 14.32 4.56 10.09
N ALA A 106 15.32 3.74 10.38
CA ALA A 106 16.56 3.67 9.61
C ALA A 106 16.30 3.20 8.17
N VAL A 107 15.42 2.21 8.01
CA VAL A 107 15.07 1.68 6.69
C VAL A 107 14.27 2.70 5.86
N VAL A 108 13.36 3.47 6.47
CA VAL A 108 12.66 4.55 5.77
C VAL A 108 13.61 5.69 5.43
N CYS A 109 14.54 6.06 6.33
CA CYS A 109 15.58 7.05 6.03
C CYS A 109 16.41 6.63 4.81
N ALA A 110 16.89 5.38 4.78
CA ALA A 110 17.61 4.83 3.63
C ALA A 110 16.73 4.79 2.37
N GLY A 111 15.43 4.48 2.52
CA GLY A 111 14.44 4.54 1.43
C GLY A 111 14.31 5.96 0.85
N MET A 112 14.20 6.99 1.69
CA MET A 112 14.15 8.39 1.23
C MET A 112 15.45 8.82 0.55
N ALA A 113 16.60 8.40 1.07
CA ALA A 113 17.90 8.64 0.43
C ALA A 113 18.00 7.94 -0.94
N ALA A 114 17.51 6.70 -1.06
CA ALA A 114 17.44 5.98 -2.33
C ALA A 114 16.50 6.67 -3.34
N ILE A 115 15.36 7.22 -2.86
CA ILE A 115 14.46 8.01 -3.71
C ILE A 115 15.18 9.27 -4.20
N ALA A 116 15.80 10.04 -3.28
CA ALA A 116 16.48 11.27 -3.61
C ALA A 116 17.63 11.05 -4.62
N SER A 117 18.49 10.07 -4.37
CA SER A 117 19.60 9.74 -5.27
C SER A 117 19.12 9.21 -6.62
N GLY A 118 18.14 8.32 -6.63
CA GLY A 118 17.58 7.78 -7.86
C GLY A 118 16.91 8.87 -8.72
N LEU A 119 16.15 9.78 -8.10
CA LEU A 119 15.51 10.91 -8.80
C LEU A 119 16.51 11.93 -9.31
N LEU A 120 17.58 12.18 -8.57
CA LEU A 120 18.63 13.12 -8.95
C LEU A 120 19.48 12.58 -10.11
N VAL A 121 19.83 11.29 -10.06
CA VAL A 121 20.75 10.66 -11.02
C VAL A 121 20.05 10.32 -12.33
N ARG A 122 18.81 9.77 -12.26
CA ARG A 122 18.12 9.21 -13.44
C ARG A 122 18.01 10.14 -14.65
N PRO A 123 17.79 11.47 -14.54
CA PRO A 123 17.64 12.33 -15.72
C PRO A 123 18.96 12.58 -16.45
N TYR A 124 20.10 12.47 -15.77
CA TYR A 124 21.42 12.83 -16.30
C TYR A 124 22.23 11.62 -16.79
N VAL A 125 21.67 10.40 -16.67
CA VAL A 125 22.30 9.19 -17.22
C VAL A 125 21.98 9.08 -18.72
N GLY A 126 22.95 9.17 -19.58
CA GLY A 126 22.77 9.21 -21.03
C GLY A 126 22.30 7.90 -21.69
N SER A 127 21.77 6.91 -20.93
CA SER A 127 21.28 5.65 -21.48
C SER A 127 20.00 5.18 -20.83
N THR A 128 19.12 4.56 -21.63
CA THR A 128 17.86 3.97 -21.18
C THR A 128 18.04 2.93 -20.06
N ALA A 129 19.10 2.09 -20.16
CA ALA A 129 19.37 1.06 -19.13
C ALA A 129 19.73 1.69 -17.78
N ALA A 130 20.59 2.72 -17.77
CA ALA A 130 20.94 3.44 -16.55
C ALA A 130 19.75 4.22 -15.97
N PHE A 131 18.88 4.79 -16.83
CA PHE A 131 17.63 5.42 -16.40
C PHE A 131 16.69 4.42 -15.72
N LEU A 132 16.54 3.20 -16.26
CA LEU A 132 15.76 2.12 -15.64
C LEU A 132 16.33 1.72 -14.29
N LEU A 133 17.66 1.55 -14.16
CA LEU A 133 18.31 1.18 -12.90
C LEU A 133 18.15 2.26 -11.82
N ALA A 134 18.38 3.54 -12.18
CA ALA A 134 18.19 4.67 -11.28
C ALA A 134 16.71 4.82 -10.86
N SER A 135 15.79 4.60 -11.81
CA SER A 135 14.35 4.54 -11.50
C SER A 135 14.02 3.38 -10.57
N GLY A 136 14.62 2.20 -10.79
CA GLY A 136 14.48 1.03 -9.91
C GLY A 136 14.96 1.30 -8.50
N LEU A 137 16.06 2.03 -8.32
CA LEU A 137 16.55 2.47 -7.01
C LEU A 137 15.53 3.37 -6.29
N ALA A 138 15.01 4.38 -6.99
CA ALA A 138 14.00 5.27 -6.44
C ALA A 138 12.72 4.50 -6.07
N LEU A 139 12.22 3.66 -6.97
CA LEU A 139 11.00 2.87 -6.78
C LEU A 139 11.15 1.79 -5.70
N GLY A 140 12.34 1.21 -5.55
CA GLY A 140 12.67 0.33 -4.43
C GLY A 140 12.58 1.04 -3.09
N GLY A 141 13.13 2.26 -2.98
CA GLY A 141 12.99 3.12 -1.82
C GLY A 141 11.53 3.45 -1.50
N ILE A 142 10.72 3.75 -2.53
CA ILE A 142 9.26 3.96 -2.41
C ILE A 142 8.57 2.71 -1.86
N ALA A 143 8.83 1.53 -2.45
CA ALA A 143 8.18 0.30 -2.07
C ALA A 143 8.45 -0.07 -0.61
N VAL A 144 9.71 -0.01 -0.18
CA VAL A 144 10.11 -0.28 1.20
C VAL A 144 9.47 0.71 2.17
N SER A 145 9.53 2.01 1.87
CA SER A 145 8.96 3.05 2.73
C SER A 145 7.45 2.93 2.86
N ASN A 146 6.74 2.66 1.76
CA ASN A 146 5.28 2.51 1.75
C ASN A 146 4.82 1.32 2.61
N VAL A 147 5.51 0.19 2.54
CA VAL A 147 5.21 -1.00 3.36
C VAL A 147 5.42 -0.74 4.86
N LEU A 148 6.41 0.10 5.21
CA LEU A 148 6.75 0.36 6.60
C LEU A 148 5.93 1.49 7.24
N MET A 149 5.25 2.36 6.47
CA MET A 149 4.46 3.46 7.02
C MET A 149 3.38 2.99 8.00
N PRO A 150 2.53 1.98 7.70
CA PRO A 150 1.56 1.48 8.67
C PRO A 150 2.19 0.91 9.95
N VAL A 151 3.37 0.27 9.82
CA VAL A 151 4.12 -0.26 10.98
C VAL A 151 4.61 0.88 11.86
N ILE A 152 5.13 1.94 11.25
CA ILE A 152 5.57 3.15 11.93
C ILE A 152 4.40 3.82 12.66
N VAL A 153 3.29 4.03 11.98
CA VAL A 153 2.08 4.62 12.55
C VAL A 153 1.60 3.83 13.77
N LYS A 154 1.49 2.50 13.64
CA LYS A 154 1.04 1.63 14.73
C LYS A 154 2.01 1.63 15.91
N ARG A 155 3.31 1.70 15.66
CA ARG A 155 4.35 1.68 16.71
C ARG A 155 4.39 2.96 17.53
N TRP A 156 4.34 4.13 16.88
CA TRP A 156 4.53 5.42 17.55
C TRP A 156 3.24 6.17 17.88
N PHE A 157 2.11 5.78 17.27
CA PHE A 157 0.80 6.39 17.47
C PHE A 157 -0.30 5.33 17.65
N PRO A 158 -0.16 4.39 18.64
CA PRO A 158 -1.13 3.30 18.83
C PRO A 158 -2.55 3.83 19.10
N ASP A 159 -2.68 4.95 19.82
CA ASP A 159 -3.98 5.56 20.19
C ASP A 159 -4.60 6.39 19.05
N ARG A 160 -3.86 6.65 17.96
CA ARG A 160 -4.27 7.54 16.85
C ARG A 160 -4.01 6.91 15.48
N VAL A 161 -4.01 5.60 15.38
CA VAL A 161 -3.70 4.88 14.13
C VAL A 161 -4.60 5.37 13.00
N GLY A 162 -5.92 5.51 13.22
CA GLY A 162 -6.87 5.94 12.20
C GLY A 162 -6.58 7.35 11.66
N SER A 163 -6.34 8.32 12.54
CA SER A 163 -6.06 9.71 12.12
C SER A 163 -4.70 9.85 11.43
N MET A 164 -3.68 9.12 11.90
CA MET A 164 -2.36 9.12 11.26
C MET A 164 -2.37 8.41 9.90
N THR A 165 -3.12 7.33 9.75
CA THR A 165 -3.32 6.67 8.46
C THR A 165 -4.08 7.56 7.49
N GLY A 166 -5.10 8.29 7.96
CA GLY A 166 -5.81 9.28 7.16
C GLY A 166 -4.88 10.40 6.67
N LEU A 167 -4.07 10.96 7.58
CA LEU A 167 -3.08 11.99 7.26
C LEU A 167 -2.05 11.50 6.23
N TYR A 168 -1.52 10.30 6.43
CA TYR A 168 -0.62 9.63 5.50
C TYR A 168 -1.26 9.47 4.11
N SER A 169 -2.49 8.95 4.05
CA SER A 169 -3.19 8.72 2.79
C SER A 169 -3.50 10.04 2.05
N MET A 170 -3.85 11.09 2.78
CA MET A 170 -4.07 12.43 2.23
C MET A 170 -2.77 13.01 1.67
N ALA A 171 -1.66 12.92 2.42
CA ALA A 171 -0.36 13.38 1.96
C ALA A 171 0.11 12.61 0.71
N LEU A 172 -0.11 11.29 0.66
CA LEU A 172 0.16 10.46 -0.52
C LEU A 172 -0.61 10.95 -1.76
N ALA A 173 -1.90 11.20 -1.61
CA ALA A 173 -2.75 11.69 -2.70
C ALA A 173 -2.34 13.11 -3.15
N LEU A 174 -2.03 14.01 -2.21
CA LEU A 174 -1.52 15.34 -2.51
C LEU A 174 -0.19 15.28 -3.26
N GLY A 175 0.75 14.45 -2.82
CA GLY A 175 2.02 14.25 -3.51
C GLY A 175 1.85 13.76 -4.95
N THR A 176 0.91 12.83 -5.17
CA THR A 176 0.56 12.33 -6.50
C THR A 176 -0.02 13.45 -7.39
N ALA A 177 -1.02 14.16 -6.88
CA ALA A 177 -1.70 15.24 -7.61
C ALA A 177 -0.76 16.42 -7.88
N SER A 178 0.06 16.82 -6.90
CA SER A 178 1.05 17.89 -7.06
C SER A 178 2.06 17.54 -8.14
N ALA A 179 2.57 16.31 -8.17
CA ALA A 179 3.50 15.88 -9.21
C ALA A 179 2.88 15.93 -10.60
N ALA A 180 1.62 15.51 -10.74
CA ALA A 180 0.92 15.60 -12.02
C ALA A 180 0.69 17.04 -12.48
N ALA A 181 0.28 17.94 -11.57
CA ALA A 181 -0.07 19.32 -11.91
C ALA A 181 1.14 20.23 -12.09
N VAL A 182 2.20 20.03 -11.29
CA VAL A 182 3.29 21.02 -11.13
C VAL A 182 4.51 20.67 -11.97
N THR A 183 4.71 19.39 -12.37
CA THR A 183 5.93 18.98 -13.06
C THR A 183 6.12 19.72 -14.38
N VAL A 184 5.10 19.83 -15.24
CA VAL A 184 5.21 20.53 -16.52
C VAL A 184 5.44 22.03 -16.32
N PRO A 185 4.64 22.78 -15.54
CA PRO A 185 4.91 24.20 -15.27
C PRO A 185 6.30 24.48 -14.72
N VAL A 186 6.81 23.62 -13.83
CA VAL A 186 8.18 23.76 -13.30
C VAL A 186 9.23 23.50 -14.39
N THR A 187 9.02 22.51 -15.23
CA THR A 187 9.90 22.24 -16.38
C THR A 187 9.96 23.44 -17.31
N ASP A 188 8.81 24.03 -17.65
CA ASP A 188 8.73 25.23 -18.49
C ASP A 188 9.45 26.42 -17.84
N ALA A 189 9.28 26.63 -16.53
CA ALA A 189 9.97 27.68 -15.77
C ALA A 189 11.50 27.48 -15.70
N LEU A 190 11.96 26.23 -15.82
CA LEU A 190 13.40 25.88 -15.89
C LEU A 190 13.95 25.85 -17.33
N GLY A 191 13.27 26.49 -18.26
CA GLY A 191 13.70 26.60 -19.66
C GLY A 191 13.34 25.43 -20.56
N GLY A 192 12.38 24.60 -20.15
CA GLY A 192 11.92 23.41 -20.90
C GLY A 192 12.84 22.19 -20.73
N ASP A 193 13.79 22.24 -19.81
CA ASP A 193 14.68 21.11 -19.51
C ASP A 193 13.95 20.03 -18.68
N TRP A 194 13.60 18.93 -19.35
CA TRP A 194 12.93 17.81 -18.69
C TRP A 194 13.79 17.12 -17.63
N GLN A 195 15.14 17.19 -17.76
CA GLN A 195 16.06 16.65 -16.77
C GLN A 195 15.92 17.40 -15.45
N ALA A 196 15.94 18.72 -15.50
CA ALA A 196 15.74 19.58 -14.34
C ALA A 196 14.33 19.40 -13.76
N GLY A 197 13.29 19.31 -14.61
CA GLY A 197 11.91 19.06 -14.22
C GLY A 197 11.69 17.76 -13.46
N LEU A 198 12.44 16.70 -13.80
CA LEU A 198 12.42 15.45 -13.03
C LEU A 198 13.29 15.50 -11.77
N ALA A 199 14.46 16.16 -11.84
CA ALA A 199 15.42 16.23 -10.74
C ALA A 199 14.89 17.03 -9.56
N VAL A 200 14.03 18.03 -9.77
CA VAL A 200 13.45 18.88 -8.71
C VAL A 200 12.77 18.06 -7.60
N TRP A 201 12.18 16.94 -7.95
CA TRP A 201 11.53 16.05 -6.98
C TRP A 201 12.51 15.35 -6.04
N ALA A 202 13.81 15.30 -6.41
CA ALA A 202 14.85 14.79 -5.52
C ALA A 202 15.02 15.68 -4.28
N ALA A 203 14.81 16.99 -4.41
CA ALA A 203 14.91 17.92 -3.28
C ALA A 203 13.84 17.63 -2.21
N LEU A 204 12.59 17.31 -2.63
CA LEU A 204 11.52 16.91 -1.72
C LEU A 204 11.88 15.61 -1.00
N ALA A 205 12.47 14.63 -1.71
CA ALA A 205 12.89 13.37 -1.13
C ALA A 205 14.07 13.55 -0.15
N ALA A 206 15.03 14.39 -0.47
CA ALA A 206 16.12 14.74 0.43
C ALA A 206 15.60 15.44 1.71
N ALA A 207 14.68 16.40 1.55
CA ALA A 207 14.02 17.05 2.69
C ALA A 207 13.23 16.04 3.54
N ALA A 208 12.59 15.04 2.92
CA ALA A 208 11.86 14.00 3.63
C ALA A 208 12.78 13.06 4.43
N ALA A 209 14.04 12.90 4.06
CA ALA A 209 15.00 12.09 4.80
C ALA A 209 15.41 12.73 6.14
N LEU A 210 15.44 14.07 6.21
CA LEU A 210 15.96 14.81 7.37
C LEU A 210 15.27 14.46 8.71
N PRO A 211 13.93 14.43 8.82
CA PRO A 211 13.27 14.07 10.07
C PRO A 211 13.65 12.67 10.57
N TRP A 212 13.88 11.73 9.63
CA TRP A 212 14.19 10.34 9.98
C TRP A 212 15.60 10.16 10.55
N LEU A 213 16.56 11.06 10.22
CA LEU A 213 17.91 11.02 10.78
C LEU A 213 17.90 11.06 12.31
N ALA A 214 16.94 11.80 12.92
CA ALA A 214 16.79 11.87 14.36
C ALA A 214 16.36 10.54 15.00
N PHE A 215 15.81 9.61 14.20
CA PHE A 215 15.27 8.33 14.66
C PHE A 215 16.09 7.10 14.20
N VAL A 216 17.12 7.28 13.37
CA VAL A 216 17.98 6.19 12.86
C VAL A 216 18.63 5.41 14.00
N ARG A 217 19.02 6.07 15.09
CA ARG A 217 19.67 5.46 16.25
C ARG A 217 18.68 4.81 17.23
N ASP A 218 17.38 5.07 17.10
CA ASP A 218 16.34 4.45 17.91
C ASP A 218 16.11 3.00 17.44
N ARG A 219 17.12 2.16 17.64
CA ARG A 219 17.02 0.70 17.51
C ARG A 219 16.14 0.09 18.60
N GLY A 220 15.23 0.90 19.17
CA GLY A 220 14.36 0.55 20.28
C GLY A 220 13.86 -0.87 20.22
N GLY A 221 14.25 -1.59 21.23
CA GLY A 221 13.92 -2.94 21.65
C GLY A 221 13.05 -3.75 20.69
N ALA A 222 13.65 -4.65 19.95
CA ALA A 222 12.99 -5.72 19.23
C ALA A 222 12.31 -6.75 20.18
N SER A 223 12.06 -6.40 21.44
CA SER A 223 11.52 -7.29 22.47
C SER A 223 10.00 -7.29 22.61
N GLY A 224 9.25 -6.60 21.73
CA GLY A 224 7.78 -6.51 21.89
C GLY A 224 6.94 -7.10 20.77
N ALA A 225 7.53 -7.74 19.76
CA ALA A 225 6.75 -8.32 18.63
C ALA A 225 7.14 -9.78 18.32
N SER A 226 7.79 -10.47 19.21
CA SER A 226 8.07 -11.91 19.12
C SER A 226 7.05 -12.67 19.98
N GLY A 227 5.81 -12.66 19.57
CA GLY A 227 4.81 -13.62 20.00
C GLY A 227 4.86 -14.91 19.18
N ALA A 228 6.06 -15.35 18.77
CA ALA A 228 6.30 -16.74 18.42
C ALA A 228 6.96 -17.38 19.64
N PRO A 229 6.41 -18.44 20.23
CA PRO A 229 7.11 -19.18 21.28
C PRO A 229 8.40 -19.70 20.69
N GLU A 230 9.56 -19.39 21.33
CA GLU A 230 10.78 -20.15 21.12
C GLU A 230 10.51 -21.62 21.47
N PRO A 231 11.06 -22.57 20.69
CA PRO A 231 11.02 -23.95 21.09
C PRO A 231 11.88 -24.10 22.34
N SER A 232 11.23 -24.20 23.52
CA SER A 232 11.90 -24.65 24.73
C SER A 232 12.39 -26.07 24.52
N GLN A 233 13.71 -26.24 24.46
CA GLN A 233 14.36 -27.53 24.64
C GLN A 233 14.13 -27.94 26.11
N GLY A 234 13.32 -28.96 26.33
CA GLY A 234 13.10 -29.53 27.65
C GLY A 234 12.00 -30.58 27.66
N ASP A 235 12.42 -31.81 27.85
CA ASP A 235 11.72 -33.00 28.33
C ASP A 235 10.48 -33.51 27.59
N GLY A 236 10.68 -34.69 27.02
CA GLY A 236 9.72 -35.52 26.29
C GLY A 236 8.49 -36.01 27.12
N ARG A 237 7.60 -35.09 27.43
CA ARG A 237 6.22 -35.42 27.76
C ARG A 237 5.30 -34.95 26.66
N PRO A 238 4.31 -35.76 26.22
CA PRO A 238 3.32 -35.28 25.28
C PRO A 238 2.48 -34.18 26.00
N GLU A 239 2.82 -32.92 25.76
CA GLU A 239 1.94 -31.82 26.17
C GLU A 239 0.65 -31.91 25.36
N GLU A 240 -0.45 -32.12 26.06
CA GLU A 240 -1.79 -31.91 25.52
C GLU A 240 -1.84 -30.50 24.89
N ARG A 241 -2.03 -30.44 23.58
CA ARG A 241 -2.20 -29.17 22.84
C ARG A 241 -3.31 -28.38 23.51
N PRO A 242 -3.06 -27.12 23.93
CA PRO A 242 -4.13 -26.27 24.45
C PRO A 242 -5.26 -26.23 23.42
N ALA A 243 -6.47 -26.60 23.84
CA ALA A 243 -7.69 -26.49 23.04
C ALA A 243 -7.93 -25.00 22.73
N GLY A 244 -7.45 -24.51 21.56
CA GLY A 244 -7.56 -23.10 21.17
C GLY A 244 -6.60 -22.65 20.07
N GLN A 245 -5.70 -23.50 19.60
CA GLN A 245 -4.90 -23.15 18.41
C GLN A 245 -5.81 -23.23 17.17
N THR A 246 -6.30 -22.07 16.73
CA THR A 246 -7.00 -21.95 15.45
C THR A 246 -6.11 -22.54 14.35
N PRO A 247 -6.60 -23.47 13.51
CA PRO A 247 -5.82 -24.08 12.45
C PRO A 247 -5.18 -22.98 11.58
N ALA A 248 -3.91 -23.12 11.25
CA ALA A 248 -3.20 -22.16 10.41
C ALA A 248 -4.00 -21.92 9.13
N LEU A 249 -4.54 -20.72 8.96
CA LEU A 249 -5.34 -20.32 7.79
C LEU A 249 -4.52 -20.53 6.51
N ARG A 250 -4.89 -21.53 5.71
CA ARG A 250 -4.30 -21.71 4.37
C ARG A 250 -4.92 -20.72 3.40
N ILE A 251 -4.48 -19.44 3.50
CA ILE A 251 -5.03 -18.31 2.74
C ILE A 251 -5.06 -18.56 1.23
N THR A 252 -4.05 -19.26 0.69
CA THR A 252 -3.94 -19.61 -0.74
C THR A 252 -5.05 -20.52 -1.25
N ARG A 253 -5.81 -21.15 -0.37
CA ARG A 253 -6.97 -21.99 -0.72
C ARG A 253 -8.30 -21.24 -0.65
N SER A 254 -8.32 -20.00 -0.15
CA SER A 254 -9.54 -19.20 -0.02
C SER A 254 -9.93 -18.56 -1.36
N ARG A 255 -11.18 -18.79 -1.79
CA ARG A 255 -11.74 -18.13 -2.98
C ARG A 255 -11.90 -16.63 -2.77
N THR A 256 -12.26 -16.21 -1.55
CA THR A 256 -12.36 -14.80 -1.18
C THR A 256 -11.00 -14.11 -1.23
N ALA A 257 -9.92 -14.78 -0.79
CA ALA A 257 -8.56 -14.25 -0.85
C ALA A 257 -8.09 -14.04 -2.31
N TRP A 258 -8.34 -15.01 -3.19
CA TRP A 258 -8.02 -14.87 -4.61
C TRP A 258 -8.87 -13.80 -5.30
N ALA A 259 -10.16 -13.71 -5.00
CA ALA A 259 -11.01 -12.66 -5.55
C ALA A 259 -10.52 -11.27 -5.15
N LEU A 260 -10.11 -11.07 -3.88
CA LEU A 260 -9.50 -9.83 -3.41
C LEU A 260 -8.15 -9.55 -4.08
N ALA A 261 -7.30 -10.57 -4.25
CA ALA A 261 -6.00 -10.42 -4.90
C ALA A 261 -6.13 -9.98 -6.36
N VAL A 262 -7.03 -10.60 -7.12
CA VAL A 262 -7.29 -10.23 -8.51
C VAL A 262 -7.94 -8.85 -8.61
N PHE A 263 -8.93 -8.55 -7.76
CA PHE A 263 -9.56 -7.23 -7.71
C PHE A 263 -8.54 -6.13 -7.40
N PHE A 264 -7.68 -6.32 -6.38
CA PHE A 264 -6.61 -5.40 -6.04
C PHE A 264 -5.60 -5.25 -7.19
N GLY A 265 -5.21 -6.35 -7.82
CA GLY A 265 -4.23 -6.36 -8.90
C GLY A 265 -4.72 -5.60 -10.14
N LEU A 266 -5.95 -5.83 -10.57
CA LEU A 266 -6.54 -5.14 -11.72
C LEU A 266 -6.74 -3.64 -11.43
N GLN A 267 -7.15 -3.29 -10.21
CA GLN A 267 -7.20 -1.89 -9.78
C GLN A 267 -5.81 -1.24 -9.77
N ALA A 268 -4.78 -1.93 -9.26
CA ALA A 268 -3.41 -1.43 -9.27
C ALA A 268 -2.89 -1.25 -10.71
N THR A 269 -3.22 -2.17 -11.61
CA THR A 269 -2.97 -2.04 -13.05
C THR A 269 -3.52 -0.72 -13.59
N GLY A 270 -4.80 -0.45 -13.39
CA GLY A 270 -5.44 0.80 -13.83
C GLY A 270 -4.79 2.05 -13.22
N ALA A 271 -4.44 2.01 -11.94
CA ALA A 271 -3.77 3.12 -11.26
C ALA A 271 -2.38 3.42 -11.85
N TYR A 272 -1.57 2.39 -12.12
CA TYR A 272 -0.23 2.60 -12.72
C TYR A 272 -0.30 3.04 -14.18
N ILE A 273 -1.26 2.53 -14.95
CA ILE A 273 -1.52 3.01 -16.32
C ILE A 273 -1.93 4.49 -16.27
N THR A 274 -2.84 4.87 -15.39
CA THR A 274 -3.28 6.26 -15.23
C THR A 274 -2.12 7.18 -14.86
N MET A 275 -1.29 6.80 -13.89
CA MET A 275 -0.14 7.61 -13.48
C MET A 275 0.93 7.73 -14.58
N GLY A 276 1.12 6.69 -15.38
CA GLY A 276 2.19 6.63 -16.37
C GLY A 276 1.79 7.11 -17.77
N TRP A 277 0.55 6.89 -18.20
CA TRP A 277 0.15 7.08 -19.60
C TRP A 277 -0.98 8.07 -19.83
N MET A 278 -1.77 8.41 -18.80
CA MET A 278 -2.97 9.24 -19.00
C MET A 278 -2.64 10.64 -19.51
N ALA A 279 -1.55 11.25 -19.04
CA ALA A 279 -1.10 12.55 -19.56
C ALA A 279 -0.81 12.48 -21.06
N GLN A 280 -0.16 11.39 -21.50
CA GLN A 280 0.16 11.20 -22.93
C GLN A 280 -1.10 10.97 -23.76
N ILE A 281 -2.08 10.21 -23.25
CA ILE A 281 -3.36 10.01 -23.95
C ILE A 281 -4.03 11.36 -24.24
N PHE A 282 -4.06 12.28 -23.27
CA PHE A 282 -4.63 13.61 -23.46
C PHE A 282 -3.79 14.48 -24.40
N ARG A 283 -2.46 14.41 -24.31
CA ARG A 283 -1.54 15.18 -25.20
C ARG A 283 -1.69 14.76 -26.65
N ASP A 284 -1.71 13.47 -26.94
CA ASP A 284 -1.90 12.94 -28.29
C ASP A 284 -3.29 13.25 -28.85
N ALA A 285 -4.27 13.58 -27.97
CA ALA A 285 -5.57 14.10 -28.35
C ALA A 285 -5.61 15.63 -28.56
N GLY A 286 -4.45 16.31 -28.50
CA GLY A 286 -4.34 17.76 -28.72
C GLY A 286 -4.50 18.62 -27.47
N VAL A 287 -4.57 18.03 -26.27
CA VAL A 287 -4.57 18.79 -25.01
C VAL A 287 -3.14 19.22 -24.67
N SER A 288 -2.96 20.48 -24.27
CA SER A 288 -1.64 20.98 -23.89
C SER A 288 -1.06 20.20 -22.68
N ALA A 289 0.27 20.09 -22.60
CA ALA A 289 0.97 19.31 -21.57
C ALA A 289 0.58 19.73 -20.14
N GLY A 290 0.50 21.05 -19.86
CA GLY A 290 0.08 21.55 -18.56
C GLY A 290 -1.38 21.17 -18.22
N ARG A 291 -2.31 21.23 -19.19
CA ARG A 291 -3.70 20.78 -18.99
C ARG A 291 -3.78 19.28 -18.79
N ALA A 292 -3.01 18.49 -19.53
CA ALA A 292 -2.96 17.04 -19.39
C ALA A 292 -2.48 16.63 -17.97
N GLY A 293 -1.44 17.29 -17.45
CA GLY A 293 -1.00 17.12 -16.08
C GLY A 293 -2.08 17.47 -15.05
N MET A 294 -2.82 18.57 -15.28
CA MET A 294 -3.92 18.97 -14.40
C MET A 294 -5.08 17.94 -14.42
N LEU A 295 -5.41 17.36 -15.57
CA LEU A 295 -6.44 16.32 -15.68
C LEU A 295 -6.03 15.05 -14.91
N VAL A 296 -4.77 14.66 -14.98
CA VAL A 296 -4.25 13.55 -14.14
C VAL A 296 -4.30 13.92 -12.66
N ALA A 297 -3.96 15.16 -12.29
CA ALA A 297 -4.06 15.64 -10.91
C ALA A 297 -5.50 15.57 -10.38
N VAL A 298 -6.50 15.98 -11.16
CA VAL A 298 -7.91 15.84 -10.81
C VAL A 298 -8.30 14.38 -10.63
N THR A 299 -7.89 13.50 -11.55
CA THR A 299 -8.12 12.06 -11.43
C THR A 299 -7.58 11.50 -10.12
N MET A 300 -6.39 11.94 -9.71
CA MET A 300 -5.76 11.44 -8.46
C MET A 300 -6.36 12.07 -7.21
N VAL A 301 -6.71 13.37 -7.25
CA VAL A 301 -7.25 14.09 -6.09
C VAL A 301 -8.66 13.65 -5.72
N MET A 302 -9.43 13.13 -6.67
CA MET A 302 -10.76 12.55 -6.41
C MET A 302 -10.70 11.42 -5.38
N GLY A 303 -9.56 10.73 -5.27
CA GLY A 303 -9.32 9.73 -4.25
C GLY A 303 -9.36 10.27 -2.82
N VAL A 304 -9.06 11.57 -2.58
CA VAL A 304 -9.00 12.16 -1.23
C VAL A 304 -10.38 12.16 -0.55
N PRO A 305 -11.41 12.83 -1.09
CA PRO A 305 -12.73 12.84 -0.45
C PRO A 305 -13.38 11.46 -0.45
N LEU A 306 -13.23 10.71 -1.52
CA LEU A 306 -13.88 9.40 -1.67
C LEU A 306 -13.24 8.32 -0.81
N ALA A 307 -11.96 8.44 -0.43
CA ALA A 307 -11.31 7.54 0.53
C ALA A 307 -11.94 7.61 1.93
N PHE A 308 -12.64 8.69 2.27
CA PHE A 308 -13.40 8.80 3.51
C PHE A 308 -14.86 8.32 3.35
N VAL A 309 -15.46 8.56 2.19
CA VAL A 309 -16.87 8.25 1.92
C VAL A 309 -17.08 6.77 1.65
N ILE A 310 -16.26 6.19 0.74
CA ILE A 310 -16.42 4.80 0.29
C ILE A 310 -16.31 3.78 1.42
N PRO A 311 -15.30 3.82 2.31
CA PRO A 311 -15.23 2.88 3.43
C PRO A 311 -16.42 2.97 4.38
N ARG A 312 -16.95 4.18 4.62
CA ARG A 312 -18.14 4.38 5.47
C ARG A 312 -19.39 3.77 4.86
N ILE A 313 -19.59 3.95 3.55
CA ILE A 313 -20.72 3.35 2.84
C ILE A 313 -20.54 1.83 2.79
N ALA A 314 -19.34 1.36 2.47
CA ALA A 314 -19.01 -0.07 2.40
C ALA A 314 -19.27 -0.80 3.73
N ALA A 315 -18.93 -0.16 4.87
CA ALA A 315 -19.16 -0.72 6.19
C ALA A 315 -20.65 -0.86 6.57
N ARG A 316 -21.54 -0.05 5.96
CA ARG A 316 -22.99 -0.09 6.20
C ARG A 316 -23.72 -1.10 5.32
N LEU A 317 -23.09 -1.57 4.25
CA LEU A 317 -23.70 -2.50 3.31
C LEU A 317 -23.29 -3.95 3.63
N PRO A 318 -24.24 -4.90 3.63
CA PRO A 318 -23.90 -6.31 3.84
C PRO A 318 -23.09 -6.89 2.69
N ARG A 319 -23.23 -6.32 1.48
CA ARG A 319 -22.51 -6.70 0.28
C ARG A 319 -21.98 -5.46 -0.42
N GLN A 320 -20.68 -5.45 -0.78
CA GLN A 320 -20.03 -4.30 -1.41
C GLN A 320 -20.15 -4.31 -2.96
N GLY A 321 -20.79 -5.33 -3.53
CA GLY A 321 -21.01 -5.48 -4.97
C GLY A 321 -21.53 -4.21 -5.67
N PRO A 322 -22.60 -3.56 -5.17
CA PRO A 322 -23.14 -2.34 -5.78
C PRO A 322 -22.11 -1.22 -5.90
N ILE A 323 -21.24 -1.04 -4.88
CA ILE A 323 -20.17 -0.02 -4.94
C ILE A 323 -19.17 -0.39 -6.02
N VAL A 324 -18.75 -1.66 -6.08
CA VAL A 324 -17.82 -2.16 -7.12
C VAL A 324 -18.37 -1.89 -8.52
N VAL A 325 -19.64 -2.20 -8.73
CA VAL A 325 -20.32 -1.99 -10.03
C VAL A 325 -20.39 -0.50 -10.36
N GLY A 326 -20.77 0.35 -9.41
CA GLY A 326 -20.81 1.80 -9.61
C GLY A 326 -19.45 2.40 -10.00
N LEU A 327 -18.38 1.99 -9.31
CA LEU A 327 -17.01 2.39 -9.65
C LEU A 327 -16.58 1.85 -11.02
N GLY A 328 -16.94 0.60 -11.33
CA GLY A 328 -16.63 -0.01 -12.61
C GLY A 328 -17.35 0.65 -13.78
N VAL A 329 -18.64 0.95 -13.64
CA VAL A 329 -19.42 1.68 -14.65
C VAL A 329 -18.83 3.08 -14.87
N SER A 330 -18.47 3.80 -13.79
CA SER A 330 -17.77 5.09 -13.91
C SER A 330 -16.48 4.98 -14.75
N GLY A 331 -15.69 3.93 -14.51
CA GLY A 331 -14.48 3.67 -15.30
C GLY A 331 -14.75 3.35 -16.76
N LEU A 332 -15.73 2.50 -17.04
CA LEU A 332 -16.13 2.17 -18.41
C LEU A 332 -16.63 3.39 -19.19
N LEU A 333 -17.44 4.26 -18.55
CA LEU A 333 -17.88 5.52 -19.14
C LEU A 333 -16.68 6.46 -19.40
N GLY A 334 -15.74 6.54 -18.46
CA GLY A 334 -14.50 7.31 -18.64
C GLY A 334 -13.67 6.82 -19.83
N TYR A 335 -13.47 5.50 -19.96
CA TYR A 335 -12.73 4.92 -21.10
C TYR A 335 -13.50 5.06 -22.43
N ALA A 336 -14.81 4.90 -22.42
CA ALA A 336 -15.64 5.17 -23.60
C ALA A 336 -15.51 6.64 -24.03
N GLY A 337 -15.53 7.56 -23.08
CA GLY A 337 -15.30 8.98 -23.34
C GLY A 337 -13.93 9.27 -23.95
N LEU A 338 -12.87 8.64 -23.44
CA LEU A 338 -11.52 8.74 -24.02
C LEU A 338 -11.44 8.15 -25.42
N TRP A 339 -12.24 7.13 -25.72
CA TRP A 339 -12.30 6.51 -27.05
C TRP A 339 -12.95 7.42 -28.10
N PHE A 340 -14.12 7.99 -27.77
CA PHE A 340 -14.92 8.74 -28.73
C PHE A 340 -14.62 10.25 -28.77
N ALA A 341 -14.27 10.86 -27.65
CA ALA A 341 -14.12 12.30 -27.53
C ALA A 341 -13.07 12.70 -26.47
N PRO A 342 -11.80 12.28 -26.64
CA PRO A 342 -10.79 12.42 -25.58
C PRO A 342 -10.56 13.87 -25.14
N ALA A 343 -10.51 14.82 -26.07
CA ALA A 343 -10.28 16.23 -25.76
C ALA A 343 -11.56 16.98 -25.33
N ALA A 344 -12.69 16.74 -26.02
CA ALA A 344 -13.93 17.49 -25.80
C ALA A 344 -14.53 17.30 -24.41
N GLY A 345 -14.44 16.08 -23.86
CA GLY A 345 -14.95 15.74 -22.52
C GLY A 345 -13.84 15.51 -21.48
N ALA A 346 -12.62 15.96 -21.69
CA ALA A 346 -11.44 15.60 -20.91
C ALA A 346 -11.63 15.72 -19.38
N TRP A 347 -12.27 16.80 -18.90
CA TRP A 347 -12.56 17.00 -17.48
C TRP A 347 -13.56 16.00 -16.93
N ALA A 348 -14.60 15.67 -17.71
CA ALA A 348 -15.58 14.67 -17.31
C ALA A 348 -14.92 13.28 -17.20
N TRP A 349 -14.10 12.93 -18.19
CA TRP A 349 -13.37 11.66 -18.19
C TRP A 349 -12.37 11.57 -17.04
N ALA A 350 -11.67 12.65 -16.72
CA ALA A 350 -10.77 12.72 -15.58
C ALA A 350 -11.50 12.47 -14.25
N VAL A 351 -12.68 13.07 -14.06
CA VAL A 351 -13.51 12.87 -12.87
C VAL A 351 -14.03 11.42 -12.80
N LEU A 352 -14.59 10.89 -13.88
CA LEU A 352 -15.14 9.53 -13.93
C LEU A 352 -14.07 8.47 -13.65
N LEU A 353 -12.89 8.63 -14.23
CA LEU A 353 -11.75 7.74 -13.97
C LEU A 353 -11.20 7.93 -12.56
N GLY A 354 -11.25 9.14 -12.01
CA GLY A 354 -10.91 9.41 -10.62
C GLY A 354 -11.85 8.70 -9.64
N ILE A 355 -13.15 8.70 -9.93
CA ILE A 355 -14.14 7.93 -9.15
C ILE A 355 -13.83 6.43 -9.26
N ALA A 356 -13.58 5.90 -10.46
CA ALA A 356 -13.22 4.50 -10.67
C ALA A 356 -11.96 4.08 -9.89
N ASN A 357 -10.96 4.97 -9.81
CA ASN A 357 -9.71 4.71 -9.10
C ASN A 357 -9.90 4.55 -7.58
N CYS A 358 -11.05 4.95 -7.04
CA CYS A 358 -11.42 4.72 -5.64
C CYS A 358 -11.75 3.25 -5.32
N ALA A 359 -11.63 2.33 -6.27
CA ALA A 359 -11.60 0.91 -6.02
C ALA A 359 -10.44 0.49 -5.07
N PHE A 360 -9.35 1.28 -5.00
CA PHE A 360 -8.24 1.00 -4.09
C PHE A 360 -8.62 1.09 -2.59
N PRO A 361 -9.16 2.20 -2.07
CA PRO A 361 -9.61 2.27 -0.69
C PRO A 361 -10.74 1.26 -0.40
N LEU A 362 -11.59 0.94 -1.37
CA LEU A 362 -12.59 -0.10 -1.23
C LEU A 362 -11.94 -1.48 -1.03
N ALA A 363 -10.94 -1.84 -1.85
CA ALA A 363 -10.22 -3.11 -1.73
C ALA A 363 -9.58 -3.29 -0.34
N LEU A 364 -8.91 -2.25 0.16
CA LEU A 364 -8.31 -2.26 1.50
C LEU A 364 -9.36 -2.40 2.61
N THR A 365 -10.52 -1.73 2.46
CA THR A 365 -11.64 -1.87 3.40
C THR A 365 -12.17 -3.29 3.39
N MET A 366 -12.35 -3.89 2.21
CA MET A 366 -12.83 -5.27 2.07
C MET A 366 -11.86 -6.27 2.70
N VAL A 367 -10.53 -6.06 2.59
CA VAL A 367 -9.54 -6.90 3.30
C VAL A 367 -9.84 -6.95 4.80
N GLY A 368 -10.09 -5.79 5.43
CA GLY A 368 -10.45 -5.72 6.86
C GLY A 368 -11.77 -6.40 7.19
N MET A 369 -12.75 -6.40 6.27
CA MET A 369 -14.08 -6.98 6.47
C MET A 369 -14.15 -8.48 6.16
N ARG A 370 -13.22 -9.04 5.41
CA ARG A 370 -13.20 -10.46 4.97
C ARG A 370 -12.33 -11.37 5.84
N ALA A 371 -11.85 -10.87 6.97
CA ALA A 371 -11.21 -11.67 8.00
C ALA A 371 -11.73 -11.24 9.38
N ARG A 372 -11.94 -12.24 10.27
CA ARG A 372 -12.46 -12.02 11.64
C ARG A 372 -11.35 -11.72 12.64
N THR A 373 -10.18 -12.31 12.42
CA THR A 373 -9.05 -12.21 13.35
C THR A 373 -8.00 -11.22 12.84
N GLY A 374 -7.30 -10.55 13.76
CA GLY A 374 -6.19 -9.66 13.39
C GLY A 374 -5.09 -10.37 12.59
N ALA A 375 -4.80 -11.63 12.92
CA ALA A 375 -3.87 -12.48 12.19
C ALA A 375 -4.40 -12.80 10.77
N GLY A 376 -5.70 -13.11 10.65
CA GLY A 376 -6.37 -13.33 9.36
C GLY A 376 -6.34 -12.09 8.47
N VAL A 377 -6.62 -10.90 9.02
CA VAL A 377 -6.50 -9.61 8.29
C VAL A 377 -5.09 -9.41 7.78
N ALA A 378 -4.07 -9.63 8.63
CA ALA A 378 -2.67 -9.47 8.23
C ALA A 378 -2.27 -10.43 7.11
N GLN A 379 -2.64 -11.71 7.22
CA GLN A 379 -2.36 -12.72 6.19
C GLN A 379 -3.09 -12.41 4.88
N LEU A 380 -4.38 -12.05 4.95
CA LEU A 380 -5.19 -11.70 3.79
C LEU A 380 -4.65 -10.44 3.10
N SER A 381 -4.27 -9.42 3.86
CA SER A 381 -3.66 -8.18 3.35
C SER A 381 -2.34 -8.47 2.64
N ALA A 382 -1.45 -9.24 3.27
CA ALA A 382 -0.18 -9.61 2.68
C ALA A 382 -0.37 -10.40 1.38
N PHE A 383 -1.25 -11.40 1.38
CA PHE A 383 -1.54 -12.21 0.20
C PHE A 383 -2.16 -11.39 -0.93
N ALA A 384 -3.22 -10.62 -0.64
CA ALA A 384 -3.94 -9.84 -1.64
C ALA A 384 -3.06 -8.78 -2.29
N GLN A 385 -2.24 -8.09 -1.51
CA GLN A 385 -1.35 -7.06 -2.05
C GLN A 385 -0.17 -7.66 -2.81
N SER A 386 0.53 -8.66 -2.26
CA SER A 386 1.68 -9.28 -2.94
C SER A 386 1.27 -9.91 -4.28
N THR A 387 0.21 -10.73 -4.27
CA THR A 387 -0.30 -11.36 -5.49
C THR A 387 -0.88 -10.32 -6.45
N GLY A 388 -1.57 -9.31 -5.92
CA GLY A 388 -2.14 -8.24 -6.73
C GLY A 388 -1.07 -7.41 -7.44
N TYR A 389 0.02 -7.04 -6.77
CA TYR A 389 1.11 -6.34 -7.45
C TYR A 389 1.76 -7.18 -8.54
N LEU A 390 1.91 -8.50 -8.35
CA LEU A 390 2.38 -9.39 -9.41
C LEU A 390 1.43 -9.39 -10.62
N ILE A 391 0.12 -9.45 -10.38
CA ILE A 391 -0.91 -9.38 -11.44
C ILE A 391 -0.85 -8.03 -12.17
N SER A 392 -0.48 -6.95 -11.50
CA SER A 392 -0.45 -5.61 -12.10
C SER A 392 0.75 -5.33 -13.01
N ILE A 393 1.80 -6.16 -12.97
CA ILE A 393 3.03 -5.94 -13.76
C ILE A 393 2.77 -5.90 -15.27
N PRO A 394 2.02 -6.83 -15.90
CA PRO A 394 1.90 -6.86 -17.36
C PRO A 394 1.06 -5.71 -17.93
N GLY A 395 0.16 -5.11 -17.15
CA GLY A 395 -0.81 -4.13 -17.67
C GLY A 395 -0.17 -2.90 -18.30
N PRO A 396 0.62 -2.09 -17.56
CA PRO A 396 1.27 -0.91 -18.12
C PRO A 396 2.26 -1.24 -19.24
N LEU A 397 2.93 -2.40 -19.19
CA LEU A 397 3.79 -2.90 -20.25
C LEU A 397 2.99 -3.16 -21.54
N LEU A 398 1.86 -3.87 -21.42
CA LEU A 398 1.00 -4.16 -22.55
C LEU A 398 0.45 -2.89 -23.20
N VAL A 399 0.10 -1.87 -22.41
CA VAL A 399 -0.30 -0.55 -22.95
C VAL A 399 0.79 0.03 -23.84
N GLY A 400 2.05 0.02 -23.38
CA GLY A 400 3.19 0.52 -24.16
C GLY A 400 3.45 -0.28 -25.43
N VAL A 401 3.35 -1.60 -25.36
CA VAL A 401 3.49 -2.51 -26.52
C VAL A 401 2.37 -2.27 -27.54
N LEU A 402 1.11 -2.23 -27.07
CA LEU A 402 -0.04 -2.00 -27.94
C LEU A 402 0.01 -0.62 -28.61
N TYR A 403 0.36 0.43 -27.83
CA TYR A 403 0.55 1.76 -28.37
C TYR A 403 1.61 1.80 -29.49
N GLN A 404 2.75 1.14 -29.27
CA GLN A 404 3.83 1.08 -30.26
C GLN A 404 3.42 0.34 -31.53
N HIS A 405 2.71 -0.78 -31.42
CA HIS A 405 2.34 -1.61 -32.57
C HIS A 405 1.10 -1.10 -33.32
N SER A 406 0.15 -0.48 -32.64
CA SER A 406 -1.07 0.04 -33.26
C SER A 406 -0.94 1.46 -33.81
N GLY A 407 0.10 2.19 -33.40
CA GLY A 407 0.28 3.59 -33.74
C GLY A 407 -0.77 4.54 -33.18
N GLY A 408 -1.52 4.11 -32.15
CA GLY A 408 -2.59 4.91 -31.56
C GLY A 408 -3.14 4.36 -30.25
N TRP A 409 -4.12 5.08 -29.67
CA TRP A 409 -4.69 4.76 -28.35
C TRP A 409 -5.89 3.81 -28.38
N GLY A 410 -6.39 3.42 -29.56
CA GLY A 410 -7.54 2.53 -29.66
C GLY A 410 -7.35 1.21 -28.90
N LEU A 411 -6.36 0.39 -29.26
CA LEU A 411 -6.08 -0.87 -28.59
C LEU A 411 -5.72 -0.72 -27.10
N PRO A 412 -4.86 0.24 -26.69
CA PRO A 412 -4.63 0.49 -25.27
C PRO A 412 -5.89 0.81 -24.45
N ILE A 413 -6.77 1.70 -24.96
CA ILE A 413 -8.02 2.05 -24.28
C ILE A 413 -8.98 0.85 -24.23
N ALA A 414 -9.06 0.06 -25.32
CA ALA A 414 -9.84 -1.17 -25.33
C ALA A 414 -9.36 -2.18 -24.28
N LEU A 415 -8.02 -2.35 -24.13
CA LEU A 415 -7.45 -3.18 -23.09
C LEU A 415 -7.85 -2.67 -21.70
N MET A 416 -7.74 -1.36 -21.44
CA MET A 416 -8.10 -0.79 -20.14
C MET A 416 -9.59 -0.98 -19.83
N ALA A 417 -10.47 -0.77 -20.79
CA ALA A 417 -11.91 -1.03 -20.66
C ALA A 417 -12.19 -2.52 -20.44
N ALA A 418 -11.53 -3.41 -21.17
CA ALA A 418 -11.68 -4.85 -21.03
C ALA A 418 -11.26 -5.35 -19.64
N LEU A 419 -10.18 -4.77 -19.04
CA LEU A 419 -9.73 -5.13 -17.70
C LEU A 419 -10.71 -4.68 -16.60
N MET A 420 -11.56 -3.68 -16.84
CA MET A 420 -12.62 -3.29 -15.90
C MET A 420 -13.65 -4.40 -15.68
N ILE A 421 -13.93 -5.23 -16.69
CA ILE A 421 -14.93 -6.31 -16.60
C ILE A 421 -14.51 -7.36 -15.55
N PRO A 422 -13.33 -8.01 -15.65
CA PRO A 422 -12.89 -8.94 -14.63
C PRO A 422 -12.68 -8.23 -13.28
N GLN A 423 -12.24 -6.96 -13.25
CA GLN A 423 -12.15 -6.20 -12.01
C GLN A 423 -13.50 -6.11 -11.30
N MET A 424 -14.60 -5.81 -12.03
CA MET A 424 -15.94 -5.78 -11.47
C MET A 424 -16.39 -7.16 -10.99
N VAL A 425 -16.18 -8.21 -11.79
CA VAL A 425 -16.58 -9.59 -11.45
C VAL A 425 -15.89 -10.04 -10.16
N PHE A 426 -14.56 -9.94 -10.09
CA PHE A 426 -13.80 -10.36 -8.91
C PHE A 426 -14.07 -9.45 -7.71
N GLY A 427 -14.30 -8.15 -7.92
CA GLY A 427 -14.69 -7.21 -6.87
C GLY A 427 -16.08 -7.54 -6.28
N VAL A 428 -17.06 -7.91 -7.10
CA VAL A 428 -18.38 -8.38 -6.63
C VAL A 428 -18.24 -9.70 -5.88
N MET A 429 -17.41 -10.62 -6.36
CA MET A 429 -17.15 -11.89 -5.67
C MET A 429 -16.51 -11.66 -4.30
N ALA A 430 -15.51 -10.78 -4.19
CA ALA A 430 -14.85 -10.39 -2.97
C ALA A 430 -15.80 -9.61 -2.02
N GLY A 431 -16.77 -8.89 -2.60
CA GLY A 431 -17.78 -8.13 -1.86
C GLY A 431 -18.90 -8.97 -1.25
N ARG A 432 -18.91 -10.30 -1.40
CA ARG A 432 -19.88 -11.18 -0.76
C ARG A 432 -19.61 -11.27 0.74
N ASP A 433 -20.66 -11.40 1.54
CA ASP A 433 -20.55 -11.54 2.99
C ASP A 433 -20.03 -12.93 3.39
N ARG A 434 -18.71 -13.10 3.30
CA ARG A 434 -17.99 -14.34 3.64
C ARG A 434 -16.60 -13.97 4.14
N THR A 435 -16.14 -14.62 5.23
CA THR A 435 -14.78 -14.46 5.71
C THR A 435 -13.89 -15.63 5.32
N VAL A 436 -12.58 -15.43 5.32
CA VAL A 436 -11.60 -16.48 5.00
C VAL A 436 -11.63 -17.61 6.03
N GLU A 437 -11.98 -17.30 7.29
CA GLU A 437 -12.14 -18.26 8.37
C GLU A 437 -13.39 -19.13 8.15
N ASP A 438 -14.52 -18.55 7.71
CA ASP A 438 -15.73 -19.32 7.37
C ASP A 438 -15.49 -20.30 6.22
N GLU A 439 -14.72 -19.88 5.23
CA GLU A 439 -14.33 -20.76 4.12
C GLU A 439 -13.42 -21.91 4.58
N ALA A 440 -12.51 -21.66 5.54
CA ALA A 440 -11.68 -22.69 6.11
C ALA A 440 -12.50 -23.69 6.91
N ALA A 441 -13.38 -23.23 7.81
CA ALA A 441 -14.25 -24.08 8.61
C ALA A 441 -15.16 -24.98 7.76
N ARG A 442 -15.79 -24.43 6.71
CA ARG A 442 -16.63 -25.22 5.77
C ARG A 442 -15.86 -26.32 5.04
N ARG A 443 -14.59 -26.08 4.71
CA ARG A 443 -13.75 -27.09 4.04
C ARG A 443 -13.35 -28.21 4.98
N ASP A 444 -13.04 -27.86 6.24
CA ASP A 444 -12.66 -28.86 7.23
C ASP A 444 -13.88 -29.72 7.58
N ALA A 445 -15.07 -29.13 7.71
CA ALA A 445 -16.32 -29.86 7.87
C ALA A 445 -16.62 -30.80 6.68
N ALA A 446 -16.39 -30.34 5.44
CA ALA A 446 -16.59 -31.18 4.22
C ALA A 446 -15.57 -32.32 4.08
N ARG A 447 -14.44 -32.27 4.81
CA ARG A 447 -13.44 -33.34 4.83
C ARG A 447 -13.63 -34.34 5.96
N SER A 448 -14.34 -33.92 7.01
CA SER A 448 -14.66 -34.78 8.16
C SER A 448 -15.98 -35.56 7.98
N THR A 449 -16.74 -35.29 6.91
CA THR A 449 -17.91 -36.08 6.52
C THR A 449 -17.42 -37.25 5.65
N PRO A 450 -17.57 -38.52 6.12
CA PRO A 450 -17.08 -39.74 5.42
C PRO A 450 -17.76 -39.95 4.08
#